data_e5e5ae8ebb80110e16e892b0caac84e5
#
_entry.id   e5e5ae8ebb80110e16e892b0caac84e5
#
_cell.length_a   1.000
_cell.length_b   1.000
_cell.length_c   1.000
_cell.angle_alpha   90.00
_cell.angle_beta   90.00
_cell.angle_gamma   90.00
#
_symmetry.space_group_name_H-M   'P 1'
#
loop_
_entity.id
_entity.type
_entity.pdbx_description
1 polymer ?
#
loop_
_entity_poly.entity_id
_entity_poly.type
_entity_poly.pdbx_seq_one_letter_code
_entity_poly.pdbx_strand_id
1 'polypeptide(L)'
;MLGAAPLLMALAHGANAACLGSCPARDASPLRVRFVTHGAQADGFWQSMRANAVSAASTFGASFDPVADWVWYQSDAEQASTIQAHTDTSVALVVSAQSEEVATAVADAAAAGVRVLGINSGLSLLQTAGAALSAYIGTDDRLRGVKAAEHMLAAGVSNPVSGSVTRIL
;
A
#
# COMPACT_ATOMS: atom_id res chain seq x y z
N MET A 1 31.64 -33.15 -12.39
CA MET A 1 31.87 -31.87 -11.69
C MET A 1 31.57 -30.76 -12.67
N LEU A 2 30.34 -30.23 -12.66
CA LEU A 2 29.91 -29.12 -13.49
C LEU A 2 29.58 -27.98 -12.53
N GLY A 3 30.31 -26.88 -12.70
CA GLY A 3 30.35 -25.72 -11.81
C GLY A 3 29.04 -24.97 -11.74
N ALA A 4 28.56 -24.76 -10.53
CA ALA A 4 27.51 -23.84 -10.17
C ALA A 4 28.12 -22.46 -9.89
N ALA A 5 28.05 -21.55 -10.83
CA ALA A 5 28.08 -20.09 -10.76
C ALA A 5 28.17 -19.54 -12.20
N PRO A 6 27.42 -18.55 -12.59
CA PRO A 6 27.06 -17.35 -11.86
C PRO A 6 25.57 -16.93 -12.06
N LEU A 7 24.76 -17.08 -11.06
CA LEU A 7 23.38 -16.50 -11.09
C LEU A 7 23.23 -15.30 -10.13
N LEU A 8 24.29 -14.77 -9.60
CA LEU A 8 24.23 -13.71 -8.57
C LEU A 8 24.68 -12.33 -9.05
N MET A 9 24.91 -12.13 -10.35
CA MET A 9 25.35 -10.82 -10.88
C MET A 9 24.35 -10.09 -11.79
N ALA A 10 23.12 -10.58 -11.91
CA ALA A 10 22.09 -9.95 -12.75
C ALA A 10 21.12 -9.04 -11.97
N LEU A 11 21.28 -8.86 -10.66
CA LEU A 11 20.39 -8.04 -9.83
C LEU A 11 20.88 -6.61 -9.60
N ALA A 12 22.01 -6.22 -10.16
CA ALA A 12 22.61 -4.88 -9.94
C ALA A 12 22.49 -3.94 -11.15
N HIS A 13 21.83 -4.34 -12.23
CA HIS A 13 21.60 -3.44 -13.37
C HIS A 13 20.11 -3.33 -13.58
N GLY A 14 19.56 -2.14 -13.26
CA GLY A 14 18.26 -1.61 -13.59
C GLY A 14 17.29 -2.62 -14.22
N ALA A 15 16.51 -3.30 -13.42
CA ALA A 15 15.36 -4.03 -13.92
C ALA A 15 14.41 -3.02 -14.56
N ASN A 16 14.65 -2.69 -15.85
CA ASN A 16 13.58 -2.30 -16.72
C ASN A 16 12.62 -3.49 -16.69
N ALA A 17 11.58 -3.42 -15.87
CA ALA A 17 10.44 -4.30 -16.01
C ALA A 17 10.08 -4.23 -17.49
N ALA A 18 10.28 -5.33 -18.21
CA ALA A 18 9.93 -5.41 -19.61
C ALA A 18 8.43 -5.21 -19.67
N CYS A 19 8.01 -4.02 -20.04
CA CYS A 19 6.63 -3.79 -20.42
C CYS A 19 6.38 -4.68 -21.63
N LEU A 20 5.51 -5.66 -21.49
CA LEU A 20 4.98 -6.45 -22.61
C LEU A 20 4.05 -5.52 -23.41
N GLY A 21 4.63 -4.69 -24.26
CA GLY A 21 3.97 -3.65 -25.04
C GLY A 21 4.80 -2.37 -25.04
N SER A 22 4.50 -1.45 -25.93
CA SER A 22 5.16 -0.14 -25.97
C SER A 22 4.85 0.61 -24.68
N CYS A 23 5.81 0.65 -23.75
CA CYS A 23 5.74 1.60 -22.66
C CYS A 23 5.71 2.99 -23.27
N PRO A 24 4.73 3.85 -22.92
CA PRO A 24 4.82 5.26 -23.29
C PRO A 24 6.16 5.81 -22.81
N ALA A 25 6.81 6.62 -23.65
CA ALA A 25 8.04 7.28 -23.24
C ALA A 25 7.78 7.93 -21.88
N ARG A 26 8.60 7.61 -20.88
CA ARG A 26 8.55 8.29 -19.60
C ARG A 26 8.79 9.77 -19.89
N ASP A 27 7.80 10.61 -19.62
CA ASP A 27 8.06 12.03 -19.53
C ASP A 27 9.27 12.22 -18.61
N ALA A 28 10.19 13.10 -19.03
CA ALA A 28 11.47 13.31 -18.34
C ALA A 28 11.33 13.83 -16.90
N SER A 29 10.11 14.14 -16.47
CA SER A 29 9.81 14.56 -15.11
C SER A 29 9.84 13.36 -14.14
N PRO A 30 10.51 13.46 -12.99
CA PRO A 30 10.52 12.40 -11.99
C PRO A 30 9.09 12.12 -11.54
N LEU A 31 8.76 10.83 -11.39
CA LEU A 31 7.47 10.43 -10.83
C LEU A 31 7.32 11.02 -9.43
N ARG A 32 6.32 11.88 -9.24
CA ARG A 32 5.96 12.35 -7.89
C ARG A 32 4.99 11.37 -7.25
N VAL A 33 5.22 11.10 -5.96
CA VAL A 33 4.42 10.14 -5.18
C VAL A 33 3.91 10.83 -3.92
N ARG A 34 2.63 10.68 -3.63
CA ARG A 34 2.01 11.20 -2.41
C ARG A 34 1.38 10.08 -1.60
N PHE A 35 1.67 10.04 -0.31
CA PHE A 35 1.10 9.09 0.63
C PHE A 35 -0.07 9.72 1.39
N VAL A 36 -1.23 9.08 1.33
CA VAL A 36 -2.44 9.45 2.08
C VAL A 36 -2.94 8.18 2.77
N THR A 37 -2.46 7.96 3.98
CA THR A 37 -2.66 6.70 4.71
C THR A 37 -3.39 6.93 6.02
N HIS A 38 -3.91 5.86 6.62
CA HIS A 38 -4.52 5.91 7.95
C HIS A 38 -3.47 5.94 9.10
N GLY A 39 -2.22 6.23 8.78
CA GLY A 39 -1.13 6.23 9.74
C GLY A 39 -1.07 7.50 10.58
N ALA A 40 -1.18 7.35 11.89
CA ALA A 40 -0.96 8.47 12.82
C ALA A 40 0.53 8.78 12.97
N GLN A 41 0.86 10.05 13.24
CA GLN A 41 2.25 10.50 13.37
C GLN A 41 3.02 9.81 14.52
N ALA A 42 2.33 9.40 15.58
CA ALA A 42 2.93 8.71 16.72
C ALA A 42 3.18 7.21 16.48
N ASP A 43 2.68 6.65 15.38
CA ASP A 43 2.79 5.23 15.08
C ASP A 43 4.15 4.91 14.44
N GLY A 44 4.96 4.10 15.14
CA GLY A 44 6.29 3.72 14.72
C GLY A 44 6.33 2.91 13.41
N PHE A 45 5.28 2.14 13.09
CA PHE A 45 5.18 1.44 11.82
C PHE A 45 5.14 2.43 10.65
N TRP A 46 4.26 3.43 10.72
CA TRP A 46 4.12 4.43 9.67
C TRP A 46 5.29 5.38 9.58
N GLN A 47 5.95 5.69 10.71
CA GLN A 47 7.20 6.45 10.71
C GLN A 47 8.32 5.69 9.98
N SER A 48 8.44 4.37 10.24
CA SER A 48 9.40 3.52 9.55
C SER A 48 9.09 3.43 8.04
N MET A 49 7.82 3.31 7.68
CA MET A 49 7.40 3.29 6.27
C MET A 49 7.74 4.59 5.57
N ARG A 50 7.50 5.75 6.21
CA ARG A 50 7.87 7.07 5.69
C ARG A 50 9.38 7.20 5.48
N ALA A 51 10.19 6.78 6.44
CA ALA A 51 11.65 6.80 6.33
C ALA A 51 12.15 5.95 5.15
N ASN A 52 11.56 4.76 4.98
CA ASN A 52 11.87 3.89 3.85
C ASN A 52 11.40 4.48 2.51
N ALA A 53 10.27 5.20 2.47
CA ALA A 53 9.81 5.89 1.27
C ALA A 53 10.79 6.99 0.84
N VAL A 54 11.35 7.75 1.78
CA VAL A 54 12.43 8.74 1.51
C VAL A 54 13.65 8.07 0.86
N SER A 55 14.11 6.97 1.46
CA SER A 55 15.26 6.22 0.94
C SER A 55 14.99 5.65 -0.46
N ALA A 56 13.81 5.06 -0.67
CA ALA A 56 13.42 4.52 -1.95
C ALA A 56 13.29 5.61 -3.03
N ALA A 57 12.70 6.76 -2.72
CA ALA A 57 12.59 7.89 -3.64
C ALA A 57 13.97 8.34 -4.13
N SER A 58 14.93 8.48 -3.23
CA SER A 58 16.31 8.80 -3.57
C SER A 58 16.94 7.73 -4.49
N THR A 59 16.70 6.46 -4.19
CA THR A 59 17.30 5.34 -4.95
C THR A 59 16.73 5.25 -6.37
N PHE A 60 15.43 5.50 -6.53
CA PHE A 60 14.73 5.32 -7.81
C PHE A 60 14.51 6.61 -8.59
N GLY A 61 15.02 7.75 -8.10
CA GLY A 61 14.87 9.05 -8.76
C GLY A 61 13.42 9.54 -8.79
N ALA A 62 12.61 9.13 -7.81
CA ALA A 62 11.26 9.64 -7.63
C ALA A 62 11.28 10.97 -6.85
N SER A 63 10.34 11.87 -7.15
CA SER A 63 10.15 13.10 -6.38
C SER A 63 9.24 12.80 -5.20
N PHE A 64 9.74 12.96 -3.99
CA PHE A 64 9.01 12.78 -2.75
C PHE A 64 9.52 13.74 -1.68
N ASP A 65 8.66 14.67 -1.27
CA ASP A 65 8.91 15.52 -0.11
C ASP A 65 8.25 14.88 1.12
N PRO A 66 9.04 14.43 2.11
CA PRO A 66 8.46 13.74 3.28
C PRO A 66 7.56 14.62 4.15
N VAL A 67 7.56 15.94 3.96
CA VAL A 67 6.66 16.86 4.68
C VAL A 67 5.40 17.13 3.88
N ALA A 68 5.55 17.45 2.58
CA ALA A 68 4.42 17.83 1.73
C ALA A 68 3.66 16.61 1.15
N ASP A 69 4.38 15.53 0.88
CA ASP A 69 3.83 14.37 0.20
C ASP A 69 3.45 13.21 1.15
N TRP A 70 3.61 13.36 2.46
CA TRP A 70 3.14 12.41 3.46
C TRP A 70 2.07 13.04 4.34
N VAL A 71 0.82 12.58 4.17
CA VAL A 71 -0.32 13.06 4.95
C VAL A 71 -0.58 12.12 6.11
N TRP A 72 -0.44 12.65 7.34
CA TRP A 72 -0.77 11.93 8.55
C TRP A 72 -2.27 11.87 8.79
N TYR A 73 -2.74 10.71 9.21
CA TYR A 73 -4.14 10.48 9.52
C TYR A 73 -4.64 11.35 10.68
N GLN A 74 -5.75 11.98 10.50
CA GLN A 74 -6.51 12.69 11.51
C GLN A 74 -7.89 12.03 11.71
N SER A 75 -8.59 11.80 10.60
CA SER A 75 -9.89 11.13 10.54
C SER A 75 -10.14 10.58 9.14
N ASP A 76 -11.12 9.68 9.01
CA ASP A 76 -11.53 9.16 7.69
C ASP A 76 -12.04 10.29 6.79
N ALA A 77 -12.82 11.24 7.33
CA ALA A 77 -13.32 12.37 6.57
C ALA A 77 -12.20 13.27 6.03
N GLU A 78 -11.17 13.55 6.85
CA GLU A 78 -10.01 14.31 6.37
C GLU A 78 -9.17 13.54 5.36
N GLN A 79 -9.00 12.24 5.55
CA GLN A 79 -8.32 11.39 4.60
C GLN A 79 -9.06 11.38 3.26
N ALA A 80 -10.37 11.16 3.26
CA ALA A 80 -11.21 11.20 2.06
C ALA A 80 -11.17 12.57 1.37
N SER A 81 -11.32 13.65 2.13
CA SER A 81 -11.23 15.03 1.62
C SER A 81 -9.88 15.33 0.98
N THR A 82 -8.78 14.86 1.58
CA THR A 82 -7.44 15.01 1.03
C THR A 82 -7.28 14.27 -0.30
N ILE A 83 -7.85 13.07 -0.41
CA ILE A 83 -7.83 12.28 -1.65
C ILE A 83 -8.67 12.97 -2.73
N GLN A 84 -9.88 13.44 -2.40
CA GLN A 84 -10.77 14.13 -3.32
C GLN A 84 -10.19 15.46 -3.84
N ALA A 85 -9.46 16.17 -2.99
CA ALA A 85 -8.76 17.39 -3.39
C ALA A 85 -7.58 17.14 -4.35
N HIS A 86 -7.16 15.88 -4.49
CA HIS A 86 -6.03 15.51 -5.33
C HIS A 86 -6.50 15.21 -6.75
N THR A 87 -6.31 16.18 -7.64
CA THR A 87 -6.72 16.10 -9.06
C THR A 87 -5.53 16.02 -10.01
N ASP A 88 -4.31 16.08 -9.50
CA ASP A 88 -3.09 16.05 -10.31
C ASP A 88 -2.74 14.62 -10.74
N THR A 89 -3.00 14.29 -12.00
CA THR A 89 -2.72 12.97 -12.58
C THR A 89 -1.23 12.70 -12.82
N SER A 90 -0.36 13.71 -12.68
CA SER A 90 1.10 13.54 -12.75
C SER A 90 1.67 12.94 -11.45
N VAL A 91 0.92 13.01 -10.34
CA VAL A 91 1.29 12.46 -9.05
C VAL A 91 0.59 11.12 -8.82
N ALA A 92 1.33 10.11 -8.40
CA ALA A 92 0.76 8.84 -7.98
C ALA A 92 0.36 8.91 -6.50
N LEU A 93 -0.85 8.45 -6.17
CA LEU A 93 -1.31 8.29 -4.79
C LEU A 93 -0.96 6.90 -4.26
N VAL A 94 -0.38 6.86 -3.06
CA VAL A 94 -0.22 5.65 -2.26
C VAL A 94 -1.19 5.74 -1.09
N VAL A 95 -2.17 4.84 -1.04
CA VAL A 95 -3.29 4.93 -0.09
C VAL A 95 -3.48 3.65 0.70
N SER A 96 -4.00 3.79 1.91
CA SER A 96 -4.61 2.71 2.68
C SER A 96 -6.02 3.13 3.10
N ALA A 97 -6.99 2.23 3.05
CA ALA A 97 -8.38 2.54 3.37
C ALA A 97 -8.89 1.68 4.53
N GLN A 98 -9.52 2.32 5.51
CA GLN A 98 -10.17 1.63 6.64
C GLN A 98 -11.70 1.86 6.69
N SER A 99 -12.23 2.71 5.81
CA SER A 99 -13.66 2.99 5.73
C SER A 99 -14.16 3.04 4.30
N GLU A 100 -15.48 2.91 4.13
CA GLU A 100 -16.14 3.04 2.84
C GLU A 100 -16.02 4.47 2.29
N GLU A 101 -16.00 5.48 3.15
CA GLU A 101 -15.84 6.89 2.76
C GLU A 101 -14.49 7.09 2.06
N VAL A 102 -13.40 6.60 2.66
CA VAL A 102 -12.07 6.67 2.08
C VAL A 102 -11.98 5.85 0.79
N ALA A 103 -12.56 4.65 0.79
CA ALA A 103 -12.55 3.79 -0.40
C ALA A 103 -13.29 4.43 -1.59
N THR A 104 -14.40 5.12 -1.33
CA THR A 104 -15.15 5.87 -2.35
C THR A 104 -14.31 7.02 -2.91
N ALA A 105 -13.66 7.80 -2.06
CA ALA A 105 -12.78 8.88 -2.49
C ALA A 105 -11.62 8.38 -3.37
N VAL A 106 -11.08 7.21 -3.05
CA VAL A 106 -10.04 6.53 -3.86
C VAL A 106 -10.60 6.11 -5.22
N ALA A 107 -11.82 5.55 -5.26
CA ALA A 107 -12.45 5.15 -6.52
C ALA A 107 -12.68 6.36 -7.43
N ASP A 108 -13.16 7.47 -6.88
CA ASP A 108 -13.38 8.72 -7.61
C ASP A 108 -12.06 9.29 -8.18
N ALA A 109 -11.00 9.31 -7.38
CA ALA A 109 -9.67 9.75 -7.83
C ALA A 109 -9.14 8.86 -8.96
N ALA A 110 -9.28 7.54 -8.84
CA ALA A 110 -8.87 6.60 -9.88
C ALA A 110 -9.69 6.78 -11.16
N ALA A 111 -11.01 7.01 -11.04
CA ALA A 111 -11.90 7.30 -12.18
C ALA A 111 -11.54 8.62 -12.87
N ALA A 112 -11.03 9.60 -12.13
CA ALA A 112 -10.48 10.85 -12.68
C ALA A 112 -9.10 10.69 -13.33
N GLY A 113 -8.53 9.49 -13.37
CA GLY A 113 -7.26 9.17 -14.03
C GLY A 113 -6.03 9.29 -13.12
N VAL A 114 -6.19 9.51 -11.83
CA VAL A 114 -5.08 9.48 -10.87
C VAL A 114 -4.59 8.04 -10.71
N ARG A 115 -3.28 7.86 -10.80
CA ARG A 115 -2.67 6.55 -10.54
C ARG A 115 -2.68 6.25 -9.06
N VAL A 116 -3.30 5.14 -8.66
CA VAL A 116 -3.44 4.76 -7.25
C VAL A 116 -2.77 3.42 -6.97
N LEU A 117 -1.95 3.39 -5.93
CA LEU A 117 -1.37 2.20 -5.34
C LEU A 117 -2.00 1.98 -3.95
N GLY A 118 -2.69 0.87 -3.75
CA GLY A 118 -3.18 0.48 -2.43
C GLY A 118 -2.08 -0.19 -1.61
N ILE A 119 -2.01 0.13 -0.31
CA ILE A 119 -1.04 -0.48 0.60
C ILE A 119 -1.67 -0.88 1.93
N ASN A 120 -1.06 -1.84 2.61
CA ASN A 120 -1.36 -2.30 3.97
C ASN A 120 -2.77 -2.90 4.13
N SER A 121 -3.80 -2.07 4.18
CA SER A 121 -5.17 -2.50 4.50
C SER A 121 -6.21 -1.91 3.53
N GLY A 122 -7.41 -2.52 3.51
CA GLY A 122 -8.57 -2.00 2.80
C GLY A 122 -8.78 -2.57 1.39
N LEU A 123 -8.07 -3.65 0.99
CA LEU A 123 -8.24 -4.22 -0.35
C LEU A 123 -9.72 -4.52 -0.67
N SER A 124 -10.45 -5.15 0.25
CA SER A 124 -11.86 -5.49 0.05
C SER A 124 -12.75 -4.24 -0.07
N LEU A 125 -12.50 -3.22 0.72
CA LEU A 125 -13.22 -1.93 0.65
C LEU A 125 -12.95 -1.25 -0.70
N LEU A 126 -11.70 -1.18 -1.12
CA LEU A 126 -11.30 -0.58 -2.39
C LEU A 126 -11.90 -1.32 -3.59
N GLN A 127 -11.93 -2.66 -3.54
CA GLN A 127 -12.57 -3.48 -4.57
C GLN A 127 -14.09 -3.28 -4.60
N THR A 128 -14.74 -3.24 -3.44
CA THR A 128 -16.19 -3.01 -3.34
C THR A 128 -16.57 -1.62 -3.86
N ALA A 129 -15.74 -0.61 -3.61
CA ALA A 129 -15.92 0.74 -4.15
C ALA A 129 -15.61 0.85 -5.66
N GLY A 130 -15.09 -0.21 -6.28
CA GLY A 130 -14.73 -0.18 -7.70
C GLY A 130 -13.46 0.60 -8.03
N ALA A 131 -12.57 0.80 -7.06
CA ALA A 131 -11.33 1.54 -7.26
C ALA A 131 -10.39 0.81 -8.25
N ALA A 132 -10.05 1.47 -9.36
CA ALA A 132 -9.10 0.97 -10.34
C ALA A 132 -7.67 1.19 -9.84
N LEU A 133 -7.14 0.25 -9.08
CA LEU A 133 -5.79 0.31 -8.55
C LEU A 133 -4.75 -0.11 -9.59
N SER A 134 -3.64 0.63 -9.66
CA SER A 134 -2.46 0.23 -10.46
C SER A 134 -1.79 -1.02 -9.86
N ALA A 135 -1.77 -1.13 -8.54
CA ALA A 135 -1.34 -2.30 -7.79
C ALA A 135 -1.82 -2.23 -6.33
N TYR A 136 -1.71 -3.35 -5.61
CA TYR A 136 -1.92 -3.41 -4.17
C TYR A 136 -0.77 -4.17 -3.50
N ILE A 137 -0.24 -3.58 -2.44
CA ILE A 137 0.82 -4.18 -1.62
C ILE A 137 0.32 -4.29 -0.19
N GLY A 138 -0.11 -5.46 0.20
CA GLY A 138 -0.68 -5.68 1.52
C GLY A 138 -1.04 -7.15 1.71
N THR A 139 -1.77 -7.41 2.77
CA THR A 139 -2.24 -8.74 3.12
C THR A 139 -3.76 -8.82 3.04
N ASP A 140 -4.26 -9.98 2.71
CA ASP A 140 -5.68 -10.31 2.89
C ASP A 140 -5.92 -10.61 4.39
N ASP A 141 -6.46 -9.62 5.10
CA ASP A 141 -6.69 -9.72 6.55
C ASP A 141 -7.70 -10.81 6.90
N ARG A 142 -8.67 -11.09 6.02
CA ARG A 142 -9.61 -12.19 6.19
C ARG A 142 -8.88 -13.53 6.13
N LEU A 143 -8.02 -13.71 5.13
CA LEU A 143 -7.22 -14.93 4.99
C LEU A 143 -6.26 -15.10 6.18
N ARG A 144 -5.64 -14.02 6.64
CA ARG A 144 -4.79 -14.03 7.85
C ARG A 144 -5.58 -14.47 9.08
N GLY A 145 -6.78 -13.94 9.27
CA GLY A 145 -7.67 -14.34 10.38
C GLY A 145 -8.04 -15.82 10.31
N VAL A 146 -8.38 -16.32 9.13
CA VAL A 146 -8.65 -17.75 8.92
C VAL A 146 -7.43 -18.61 9.26
N LYS A 147 -6.25 -18.24 8.78
CA LYS A 147 -5.01 -18.96 9.06
C LYS A 147 -4.63 -18.93 10.54
N ALA A 148 -4.81 -17.81 11.21
CA ALA A 148 -4.61 -17.71 12.66
C ALA A 148 -5.55 -18.66 13.41
N ALA A 149 -6.84 -18.69 13.06
CA ALA A 149 -7.81 -19.61 13.67
C ALA A 149 -7.46 -21.08 13.42
N GLU A 150 -7.06 -21.44 12.19
CA GLU A 150 -6.59 -22.80 11.86
C GLU A 150 -5.40 -23.21 12.73
N HIS A 151 -4.42 -22.34 12.92
CA HIS A 151 -3.26 -22.61 13.77
C HIS A 151 -3.65 -22.76 15.24
N MET A 152 -4.56 -21.93 15.75
CA MET A 152 -5.05 -22.04 17.13
C MET A 152 -5.79 -23.37 17.34
N LEU A 153 -6.64 -23.78 16.43
CA LEU A 153 -7.35 -25.06 16.49
C LEU A 153 -6.37 -26.25 16.44
N ALA A 154 -5.36 -26.19 15.55
CA ALA A 154 -4.33 -27.21 15.47
C ALA A 154 -3.47 -27.30 16.74
N ALA A 155 -3.29 -26.20 17.45
CA ALA A 155 -2.61 -26.15 18.74
C ALA A 155 -3.49 -26.59 19.92
N GLY A 156 -4.73 -27.08 19.67
CA GLY A 156 -5.65 -27.57 20.70
C GLY A 156 -6.36 -26.46 21.47
N VAL A 157 -6.34 -25.23 20.97
CA VAL A 157 -7.16 -24.16 21.53
C VAL A 157 -8.61 -24.43 21.15
N SER A 158 -9.40 -24.92 22.12
CA SER A 158 -10.83 -25.15 21.89
C SER A 158 -11.55 -23.84 21.64
N ASN A 159 -12.45 -23.87 20.64
CA ASN A 159 -13.33 -22.74 20.36
C ASN A 159 -14.07 -22.34 21.67
N PRO A 160 -13.93 -21.12 22.15
CA PRO A 160 -14.68 -20.66 23.31
C PRO A 160 -16.14 -20.45 22.88
N VAL A 161 -16.91 -21.55 22.87
CA VAL A 161 -18.35 -21.46 22.77
C VAL A 161 -18.83 -20.93 24.10
N SER A 162 -19.35 -19.69 24.05
CA SER A 162 -20.00 -18.96 25.13
C SER A 162 -19.12 -18.45 26.30
N GLY A 163 -18.78 -17.20 26.20
CA GLY A 163 -18.68 -16.30 27.36
C GLY A 163 -17.37 -16.23 28.12
N SER A 164 -16.33 -16.98 27.77
CA SER A 164 -15.01 -16.83 28.38
C SER A 164 -13.99 -16.34 27.36
N VAL A 165 -13.54 -15.10 27.51
CA VAL A 165 -12.39 -14.58 26.78
C VAL A 165 -11.13 -15.17 27.39
N THR A 166 -10.52 -16.16 26.73
CA THR A 166 -9.18 -16.59 27.09
C THR A 166 -8.21 -15.50 26.64
N ARG A 167 -7.67 -14.74 27.59
CA ARG A 167 -6.57 -13.82 27.32
C ARG A 167 -5.33 -14.64 26.99
N ILE A 168 -4.82 -14.48 25.79
CA ILE A 168 -3.46 -14.91 25.43
C ILE A 168 -2.54 -13.81 25.98
N LEU A 169 -1.69 -14.16 26.94
CA LEU A 169 -0.62 -13.30 27.44
C LEU A 169 0.58 -13.34 26.48
#